data_44f573f109093f47ca5aa02985a1990a
#
_entry.id   44f573f109093f47ca5aa02985a1990a
#
_cell.length_a   1.000
_cell.length_b   1.000
_cell.length_c   1.000
_cell.angle_alpha   90.00
_cell.angle_beta   90.00
_cell.angle_gamma   90.00
#
_symmetry.space_group_name_H-M   'P 1'
#
loop_
_entity.id
_entity.type
_entity.pdbx_description
1 polymer ?
#
loop_
_entity_poly.entity_id
_entity_poly.type
_entity_poly.pdbx_seq_one_letter_code
_entity_poly.pdbx_strand_id
1 'polypeptide(L)'
;MDSTPLRGQARGPLKIAAIYLTVAVLWILFSDRIVSLLGQDAALLTEMQTLKGWVFVIGTAWLIYMLLKREISTYRTTTEHLQKSRQELLDILDAMPVGIALTNGVTIEYININFSERFGYSLDEIPTDEQWFLLAYPDPVYREQLLTSWRAEMARARESSAPIRPFEVRVTCKNGQVRHAIANTQLINNRIMIILTDITERERLHNELIKMQKLESIGVLAGGIAHDFNNILTGIMGNLSYARLVLEPGHAALHSLESAEKAAERAAELTRQLLTFARGGKPVTTVVAVDRLIHEAVSLMLRGTNVRGDVWIDDTVRAIEADEGQISQVVHNILINAVQAMPEGGILRVTADNQWLEAANEAFALPEGDYVRITIADEGCGIPEENLERIFDPFFSTKEFGSGLGLASAYSIVSRHGGHISAESTIGKGVACTILLPATDRIPPAGPSRPVVSGATERLQSQRPLLVMDDERAIRDLAATMLTHMGYKVHACADGEAAVRLYAEALAAGEPYAAVLMDLTVPGGMGGLEASRRILALDSTACLIVSSGYSHDPVLSEHQAHGFAGMLAKPYTVAELGQVVRTVLAARHIP
;
A
#
# COMPACT_ATOMS: atom_id res chain seq x y z
N MET A 1 -39.02 40.13 -7.11
CA MET A 1 -39.94 41.07 -6.47
C MET A 1 -41.32 40.43 -6.43
N ASP A 2 -41.61 39.68 -5.40
CA ASP A 2 -42.95 39.11 -5.21
C ASP A 2 -43.49 39.60 -3.87
N SER A 3 -44.45 40.53 -3.97
CA SER A 3 -45.02 41.32 -2.90
C SER A 3 -46.20 40.62 -2.22
N THR A 4 -46.01 39.40 -1.69
CA THR A 4 -47.11 38.65 -1.07
C THR A 4 -46.91 38.18 0.38
N PRO A 5 -46.25 38.91 1.30
CA PRO A 5 -46.36 38.55 2.72
C PRO A 5 -47.32 39.42 3.55
N LEU A 6 -47.90 40.51 3.03
CA LEU A 6 -48.71 41.45 3.86
C LEU A 6 -50.19 41.07 4.04
N ARG A 7 -50.76 40.16 3.25
CA ARG A 7 -52.19 39.76 3.36
C ARG A 7 -52.51 38.82 4.53
N GLY A 8 -51.53 38.12 5.10
CA GLY A 8 -51.75 37.21 6.23
C GLY A 8 -51.76 37.91 7.61
N GLN A 9 -50.92 38.93 7.78
CA GLN A 9 -50.74 39.62 9.08
C GLN A 9 -51.93 40.50 9.51
N ALA A 10 -52.72 41.01 8.56
CA ALA A 10 -53.89 41.83 8.86
C ALA A 10 -55.14 41.03 9.25
N ARG A 11 -55.20 39.74 9.09
CA ARG A 11 -56.37 38.90 9.34
C ARG A 11 -56.65 38.67 10.83
N GLY A 12 -55.67 38.59 11.69
CA GLY A 12 -55.79 38.37 13.12
C GLY A 12 -56.45 39.54 13.83
N PRO A 13 -55.86 40.74 13.73
CA PRO A 13 -56.46 41.95 14.30
C PRO A 13 -57.89 42.27 13.77
N LEU A 14 -58.13 42.08 12.47
CA LEU A 14 -59.45 42.27 11.85
C LEU A 14 -60.50 41.27 12.37
N LYS A 15 -60.13 39.99 12.59
CA LYS A 15 -61.03 39.01 13.21
C LYS A 15 -61.39 39.37 14.62
N ILE A 16 -60.40 39.78 15.43
CA ILE A 16 -60.64 40.20 16.82
C ILE A 16 -61.60 41.43 16.85
N ALA A 17 -61.34 42.40 16.00
CA ALA A 17 -62.22 43.60 15.88
C ALA A 17 -63.65 43.23 15.42
N ALA A 18 -63.82 42.34 14.47
CA ALA A 18 -65.10 41.86 13.99
C ALA A 18 -65.88 41.09 15.08
N ILE A 19 -65.19 40.20 15.82
CA ILE A 19 -65.82 39.48 16.95
C ILE A 19 -66.25 40.47 18.03
N TYR A 20 -65.38 41.41 18.39
CA TYR A 20 -65.71 42.45 19.35
C TYR A 20 -66.90 43.25 18.91
N LEU A 21 -66.93 43.72 17.68
CA LEU A 21 -68.07 44.53 17.14
C LEU A 21 -69.39 43.73 17.17
N THR A 22 -69.33 42.46 16.78
CA THR A 22 -70.48 41.55 16.79
C THR A 22 -71.02 41.37 18.21
N VAL A 23 -70.16 41.12 19.18
CA VAL A 23 -70.51 40.95 20.58
C VAL A 23 -71.07 42.27 21.14
N ALA A 24 -70.47 43.41 20.81
CA ALA A 24 -70.92 44.72 21.23
C ALA A 24 -72.34 45.06 20.69
N VAL A 25 -72.56 44.79 19.41
CA VAL A 25 -73.91 45.04 18.80
C VAL A 25 -74.95 44.09 19.42
N LEU A 26 -74.66 42.83 19.60
CA LEU A 26 -75.59 41.90 20.26
C LEU A 26 -75.88 42.32 21.70
N TRP A 27 -74.86 42.72 22.44
CA TRP A 27 -75.03 43.21 23.81
C TRP A 27 -75.97 44.45 23.88
N ILE A 28 -75.79 45.43 23.02
CA ILE A 28 -76.64 46.62 22.98
C ILE A 28 -78.07 46.20 22.67
N LEU A 29 -78.29 45.36 21.65
CA LEU A 29 -79.65 44.98 21.23
C LEU A 29 -80.41 44.14 22.28
N PHE A 30 -79.71 43.21 22.95
CA PHE A 30 -80.38 42.33 23.91
C PHE A 30 -80.45 42.89 25.33
N SER A 31 -79.41 43.59 25.78
CA SER A 31 -79.38 44.10 27.16
C SER A 31 -80.38 45.20 27.44
N ASP A 32 -80.70 46.09 26.46
CA ASP A 32 -81.74 47.11 26.61
C ASP A 32 -83.12 46.48 26.71
N ARG A 33 -83.36 45.40 26.01
CA ARG A 33 -84.62 44.64 26.09
C ARG A 33 -84.80 43.93 27.42
N ILE A 34 -83.75 43.45 28.04
CA ILE A 34 -83.77 42.82 29.37
C ILE A 34 -84.00 43.82 30.44
N VAL A 35 -83.35 44.98 30.39
CA VAL A 35 -83.52 46.08 31.36
C VAL A 35 -84.92 46.62 31.30
N SER A 36 -85.57 46.80 30.12
CA SER A 36 -86.91 47.26 29.95
C SER A 36 -88.00 46.31 30.46
N LEU A 37 -87.68 45.01 30.59
CA LEU A 37 -88.57 43.98 31.12
C LEU A 37 -88.56 43.85 32.65
N LEU A 38 -87.55 44.42 33.35
CA LEU A 38 -87.27 44.15 34.76
C LEU A 38 -87.71 45.26 35.73
N GLY A 39 -88.13 46.48 35.31
CA GLY A 39 -88.51 47.49 36.25
C GLY A 39 -89.13 48.76 35.65
N GLN A 40 -90.14 49.37 36.39
CA GLN A 40 -90.75 50.64 36.07
C GLN A 40 -90.27 51.79 36.98
N ASP A 41 -89.36 51.54 37.88
CA ASP A 41 -88.86 52.51 38.84
C ASP A 41 -87.57 53.19 38.33
N ALA A 42 -87.57 54.52 38.23
CA ALA A 42 -86.52 55.31 37.60
C ALA A 42 -85.15 55.20 38.31
N ALA A 43 -85.16 55.05 39.64
CA ALA A 43 -83.93 54.88 40.42
C ALA A 43 -83.29 53.51 40.17
N LEU A 44 -84.06 52.45 40.12
CA LEU A 44 -83.62 51.07 39.85
C LEU A 44 -83.13 50.93 38.42
N LEU A 45 -83.74 51.61 37.46
CA LEU A 45 -83.33 51.66 36.07
C LEU A 45 -81.91 52.25 35.89
N THR A 46 -81.58 53.30 36.66
CA THR A 46 -80.26 53.95 36.59
C THR A 46 -79.13 53.02 37.15
N GLU A 47 -79.40 52.38 38.29
CA GLU A 47 -78.44 51.37 38.85
C GLU A 47 -78.25 50.18 37.93
N MET A 48 -79.32 49.67 37.35
CA MET A 48 -79.23 48.56 36.40
C MET A 48 -78.48 48.92 35.10
N GLN A 49 -78.66 50.15 34.60
CA GLN A 49 -77.90 50.64 33.46
C GLN A 49 -76.40 50.76 33.76
N THR A 50 -76.03 51.21 34.97
CA THR A 50 -74.65 51.32 35.43
C THR A 50 -74.05 49.93 35.58
N LEU A 51 -74.74 48.98 36.20
CA LEU A 51 -74.31 47.60 36.35
C LEU A 51 -74.08 46.90 34.96
N LYS A 52 -75.04 47.11 34.03
CA LYS A 52 -74.95 46.64 32.65
C LYS A 52 -73.69 47.17 31.97
N GLY A 53 -73.35 48.47 32.16
CA GLY A 53 -72.14 49.08 31.65
C GLY A 53 -70.89 48.39 32.18
N TRP A 54 -70.80 48.15 33.47
CA TRP A 54 -69.68 47.47 34.08
C TRP A 54 -69.51 45.99 33.60
N VAL A 55 -70.62 45.25 33.52
CA VAL A 55 -70.61 43.88 33.02
C VAL A 55 -70.14 43.82 31.57
N PHE A 56 -70.54 44.78 30.73
CA PHE A 56 -70.07 44.89 29.34
C PHE A 56 -68.56 45.15 29.28
N VAL A 57 -68.08 46.16 30.05
CA VAL A 57 -66.65 46.52 30.05
C VAL A 57 -65.80 45.34 30.52
N ILE A 58 -66.18 44.70 31.64
CA ILE A 58 -65.44 43.57 32.17
C ILE A 58 -65.48 42.34 31.19
N GLY A 59 -66.64 42.02 30.66
CA GLY A 59 -66.87 40.94 29.73
C GLY A 59 -66.12 41.13 28.41
N THR A 60 -66.15 42.33 27.86
CA THR A 60 -65.42 42.65 26.62
C THR A 60 -63.91 42.71 26.84
N ALA A 61 -63.46 43.28 27.97
CA ALA A 61 -62.01 43.23 28.32
C ALA A 61 -61.52 41.81 28.48
N TRP A 62 -62.29 40.94 29.14
CA TRP A 62 -61.92 39.51 29.26
C TRP A 62 -61.95 38.81 27.92
N LEU A 63 -62.95 39.06 27.05
CA LEU A 63 -63.01 38.51 25.70
C LEU A 63 -61.78 38.90 24.87
N ILE A 64 -61.43 40.19 24.85
CA ILE A 64 -60.28 40.73 24.15
C ILE A 64 -58.98 40.07 24.69
N TYR A 65 -58.83 39.98 26.02
CA TYR A 65 -57.69 39.32 26.65
C TYR A 65 -57.56 37.86 26.20
N MET A 66 -58.67 37.11 26.19
CA MET A 66 -58.67 35.70 25.76
C MET A 66 -58.31 35.53 24.26
N LEU A 67 -58.87 36.43 23.41
CA LEU A 67 -58.54 36.40 21.97
C LEU A 67 -57.10 36.79 21.69
N LEU A 68 -56.57 37.81 22.35
CA LEU A 68 -55.15 38.19 22.24
C LEU A 68 -54.20 37.10 22.78
N LYS A 69 -54.55 36.54 23.95
CA LYS A 69 -53.76 35.46 24.53
C LYS A 69 -53.69 34.24 23.58
N ARG A 70 -54.81 33.89 22.95
CA ARG A 70 -54.88 32.82 21.97
C ARG A 70 -54.00 33.10 20.71
N GLU A 71 -54.10 34.33 20.18
CA GLU A 71 -53.34 34.74 18.98
C GLU A 71 -51.84 34.77 19.27
N ILE A 72 -51.41 35.34 20.39
CA ILE A 72 -50.01 35.38 20.84
C ILE A 72 -49.48 33.97 21.06
N SER A 73 -50.28 33.09 21.68
CA SER A 73 -49.89 31.69 21.88
C SER A 73 -49.66 30.97 20.54
N THR A 74 -50.57 31.12 19.57
CA THR A 74 -50.44 30.54 18.23
C THR A 74 -49.21 31.07 17.49
N TYR A 75 -48.94 32.37 17.61
CA TYR A 75 -47.76 32.99 16.99
C TYR A 75 -46.45 32.46 17.60
N ARG A 76 -46.40 32.30 18.93
CA ARG A 76 -45.25 31.72 19.63
C ARG A 76 -45.00 30.29 19.21
N THR A 77 -46.00 29.44 19.24
CA THR A 77 -45.85 28.03 18.85
C THR A 77 -45.41 27.89 17.41
N THR A 78 -45.95 28.69 16.47
CA THR A 78 -45.53 28.65 15.06
C THR A 78 -44.07 29.10 14.90
N THR A 79 -43.64 30.14 15.61
CA THR A 79 -42.27 30.64 15.56
C THR A 79 -41.29 29.63 16.18
N GLU A 80 -41.66 29.03 17.31
CA GLU A 80 -40.86 27.97 17.96
C GLU A 80 -40.73 26.74 17.08
N HIS A 81 -41.81 26.31 16.42
CA HIS A 81 -41.74 25.19 15.46
C HIS A 81 -40.85 25.51 14.25
N LEU A 82 -40.96 26.74 13.71
CA LEU A 82 -40.12 27.15 12.59
C LEU A 82 -38.63 27.18 12.97
N GLN A 83 -38.32 27.73 14.15
CA GLN A 83 -36.95 27.76 14.66
C GLN A 83 -36.40 26.33 14.89
N LYS A 84 -37.22 25.48 15.52
CA LYS A 84 -36.85 24.08 15.75
C LYS A 84 -36.59 23.34 14.45
N SER A 85 -37.49 23.45 13.48
CA SER A 85 -37.31 22.81 12.16
C SER A 85 -36.10 23.33 11.42
N ARG A 86 -35.81 24.65 11.52
CA ARG A 86 -34.58 25.22 10.94
C ARG A 86 -33.32 24.66 11.60
N GLN A 87 -33.33 24.54 12.94
CA GLN A 87 -32.18 23.99 13.67
C GLN A 87 -31.96 22.53 13.33
N GLU A 88 -33.02 21.71 13.27
CA GLU A 88 -32.95 20.31 12.87
C GLU A 88 -32.35 20.15 11.46
N LEU A 89 -32.67 21.02 10.51
CA LEU A 89 -32.08 21.00 9.17
C LEU A 89 -30.59 21.36 9.19
N LEU A 90 -30.18 22.34 10.00
CA LEU A 90 -28.75 22.68 10.14
C LEU A 90 -27.97 21.55 10.80
N ASP A 91 -28.52 20.94 11.85
CA ASP A 91 -27.89 19.79 12.52
C ASP A 91 -27.69 18.60 11.57
N ILE A 92 -28.64 18.36 10.66
CA ILE A 92 -28.52 17.33 9.61
C ILE A 92 -27.39 17.70 8.64
N LEU A 93 -27.31 18.95 8.18
CA LEU A 93 -26.23 19.39 7.26
C LEU A 93 -24.85 19.29 7.92
N ASP A 94 -24.77 19.61 9.21
CA ASP A 94 -23.51 19.52 9.98
C ASP A 94 -23.10 18.06 10.27
N ALA A 95 -24.08 17.15 10.41
CA ALA A 95 -23.79 15.73 10.59
C ALA A 95 -23.37 14.99 9.29
N MET A 96 -23.55 15.59 8.11
CA MET A 96 -23.15 14.97 6.84
C MET A 96 -21.62 14.88 6.72
N PRO A 97 -21.05 13.70 6.38
CA PRO A 97 -19.60 13.49 6.33
C PRO A 97 -18.94 14.09 5.06
N VAL A 98 -19.48 15.18 4.56
CA VAL A 98 -19.01 15.92 3.36
C VAL A 98 -18.98 17.42 3.65
N GLY A 99 -18.08 18.13 3.00
CA GLY A 99 -18.06 19.60 3.07
C GLY A 99 -19.21 20.18 2.25
N ILE A 100 -20.07 21.00 2.85
CA ILE A 100 -21.19 21.65 2.18
C ILE A 100 -21.01 23.16 2.25
N ALA A 101 -21.14 23.83 1.09
CA ALA A 101 -21.20 25.28 0.99
C ALA A 101 -22.44 25.70 0.21
N LEU A 102 -23.06 26.79 0.65
CA LEU A 102 -24.20 27.43 -0.02
C LEU A 102 -23.81 28.86 -0.41
N THR A 103 -23.91 29.19 -1.71
CA THR A 103 -23.56 30.50 -2.24
C THR A 103 -24.67 31.03 -3.16
N ASN A 104 -24.74 32.35 -3.30
CA ASN A 104 -25.60 32.99 -4.31
C ASN A 104 -24.85 33.29 -5.61
N GLY A 105 -23.60 32.82 -5.75
CA GLY A 105 -22.71 33.06 -6.89
C GLY A 105 -21.80 34.29 -6.70
N VAL A 106 -21.84 34.95 -5.54
CA VAL A 106 -20.98 36.07 -5.14
C VAL A 106 -20.51 35.91 -3.70
N THR A 107 -21.46 35.64 -2.78
CA THR A 107 -21.20 35.49 -1.35
C THR A 107 -21.55 34.10 -0.89
N ILE A 108 -20.68 33.51 -0.07
CA ILE A 108 -20.94 32.24 0.59
C ILE A 108 -21.81 32.53 1.83
N GLU A 109 -23.03 31.98 1.85
CA GLU A 109 -24.01 32.22 2.88
C GLU A 109 -23.94 31.23 4.04
N TYR A 110 -23.40 30.04 3.79
CA TYR A 110 -23.29 28.96 4.76
C TYR A 110 -22.20 27.97 4.36
N ILE A 111 -21.49 27.47 5.35
CA ILE A 111 -20.65 26.27 5.27
C ILE A 111 -20.95 25.39 6.48
N ASN A 112 -20.92 24.07 6.33
CA ASN A 112 -21.11 23.15 7.44
C ASN A 112 -19.81 22.90 8.22
N ILE A 113 -19.90 22.27 9.38
CA ILE A 113 -18.77 21.96 10.27
C ILE A 113 -17.73 21.12 9.53
N ASN A 114 -18.16 20.08 8.81
CA ASN A 114 -17.26 19.21 8.05
C ASN A 114 -16.46 19.93 6.96
N PHE A 115 -17.01 20.98 6.36
CA PHE A 115 -16.26 21.82 5.42
C PHE A 115 -15.07 22.49 6.14
N SER A 116 -15.34 23.10 7.29
CA SER A 116 -14.33 23.81 8.08
C SER A 116 -13.26 22.86 8.65
N GLU A 117 -13.66 21.72 9.17
CA GLU A 117 -12.73 20.72 9.73
C GLU A 117 -11.81 20.10 8.67
N ARG A 118 -12.35 19.78 7.47
CA ARG A 118 -11.58 19.13 6.42
C ARG A 118 -10.67 20.07 5.65
N PHE A 119 -11.14 21.29 5.34
CA PHE A 119 -10.39 22.25 4.52
C PHE A 119 -9.72 23.34 5.35
N GLY A 120 -10.12 23.50 6.62
CA GLY A 120 -9.50 24.41 7.58
C GLY A 120 -9.97 25.87 7.48
N TYR A 121 -10.88 26.20 6.57
CA TYR A 121 -11.37 27.56 6.37
C TYR A 121 -12.68 27.81 7.12
N SER A 122 -12.80 28.99 7.74
CA SER A 122 -14.05 29.48 8.32
C SER A 122 -14.81 30.36 7.33
N LEU A 123 -16.12 30.56 7.56
CA LEU A 123 -16.95 31.44 6.72
C LEU A 123 -16.45 32.88 6.70
N ASP A 124 -15.88 33.35 7.81
CA ASP A 124 -15.32 34.71 7.92
C ASP A 124 -14.06 34.91 7.06
N GLU A 125 -13.32 33.83 6.77
CA GLU A 125 -12.13 33.85 5.94
C GLU A 125 -12.43 33.72 4.46
N ILE A 126 -13.55 33.07 4.13
CA ILE A 126 -14.01 32.86 2.76
C ILE A 126 -15.43 33.39 2.53
N PRO A 127 -15.74 34.67 2.85
CA PRO A 127 -17.08 35.21 2.73
C PRO A 127 -17.57 35.33 1.28
N THR A 128 -16.67 35.21 0.28
CA THR A 128 -17.01 35.29 -1.14
C THR A 128 -16.44 34.13 -1.93
N ASP A 129 -17.11 33.80 -3.04
CA ASP A 129 -16.61 32.78 -3.98
C ASP A 129 -15.21 33.12 -4.51
N GLU A 130 -14.92 34.41 -4.74
CA GLU A 130 -13.61 34.87 -5.22
C GLU A 130 -12.50 34.57 -4.22
N GLN A 131 -12.73 34.85 -2.93
CA GLN A 131 -11.74 34.54 -1.88
C GLN A 131 -11.54 33.04 -1.72
N TRP A 132 -12.60 32.25 -1.77
CA TRP A 132 -12.49 30.80 -1.80
C TRP A 132 -11.59 30.32 -2.97
N PHE A 133 -11.87 30.78 -4.20
CA PHE A 133 -11.09 30.35 -5.36
C PHE A 133 -9.62 30.77 -5.28
N LEU A 134 -9.33 31.94 -4.69
CA LEU A 134 -7.94 32.39 -4.50
C LEU A 134 -7.16 31.54 -3.50
N LEU A 135 -7.78 31.18 -2.38
CA LEU A 135 -7.15 30.44 -1.29
C LEU A 135 -7.08 28.93 -1.57
N ALA A 136 -8.18 28.35 -2.04
CA ALA A 136 -8.27 26.92 -2.31
C ALA A 136 -7.54 26.48 -3.58
N TYR A 137 -7.32 27.38 -4.53
CA TYR A 137 -6.65 27.12 -5.81
C TYR A 137 -5.56 28.17 -6.07
N PRO A 138 -4.43 28.14 -5.36
CA PRO A 138 -3.38 29.18 -5.44
C PRO A 138 -2.71 29.25 -6.81
N ASP A 139 -2.57 28.11 -7.53
CA ASP A 139 -2.04 28.08 -8.90
C ASP A 139 -2.99 28.84 -9.86
N PRO A 140 -2.57 29.96 -10.46
CA PRO A 140 -3.41 30.77 -11.31
C PRO A 140 -3.84 30.06 -12.59
N VAL A 141 -2.99 29.18 -13.16
CA VAL A 141 -3.29 28.45 -14.39
C VAL A 141 -4.39 27.42 -14.13
N TYR A 142 -4.20 26.61 -13.07
CA TYR A 142 -5.19 25.60 -12.67
C TYR A 142 -6.53 26.26 -12.27
N ARG A 143 -6.48 27.34 -11.52
CA ARG A 143 -7.69 28.11 -11.11
C ARG A 143 -8.47 28.64 -12.31
N GLU A 144 -7.82 29.20 -13.32
CA GLU A 144 -8.49 29.72 -14.51
C GLU A 144 -9.13 28.61 -15.35
N GLN A 145 -8.46 27.47 -15.49
CA GLN A 145 -8.99 26.28 -16.15
C GLN A 145 -10.26 25.76 -15.44
N LEU A 146 -10.18 25.65 -14.12
CA LEU A 146 -11.30 25.21 -13.28
C LEU A 146 -12.50 26.16 -13.39
N LEU A 147 -12.27 27.47 -13.26
CA LEU A 147 -13.31 28.50 -13.37
C LEU A 147 -13.97 28.51 -14.75
N THR A 148 -13.20 28.34 -15.81
CA THR A 148 -13.70 28.28 -17.18
C THR A 148 -14.60 27.07 -17.37
N SER A 149 -14.15 25.89 -16.93
CA SER A 149 -14.91 24.64 -17.00
C SER A 149 -16.20 24.72 -16.17
N TRP A 150 -16.10 25.25 -14.95
CA TRP A 150 -17.25 25.43 -14.05
C TRP A 150 -18.29 26.38 -14.62
N ARG A 151 -17.87 27.55 -15.17
CA ARG A 151 -18.78 28.52 -15.81
C ARG A 151 -19.49 27.93 -17.02
N ALA A 152 -18.77 27.18 -17.86
CA ALA A 152 -19.35 26.52 -19.03
C ALA A 152 -20.43 25.49 -18.61
N GLU A 153 -20.15 24.70 -17.60
CA GLU A 153 -21.10 23.70 -17.10
C GLU A 153 -22.31 24.32 -16.43
N MET A 154 -22.13 25.41 -15.68
CA MET A 154 -23.22 26.20 -15.11
C MET A 154 -24.13 26.83 -16.18
N ALA A 155 -23.55 27.36 -17.26
CA ALA A 155 -24.32 27.89 -18.39
C ALA A 155 -25.14 26.77 -19.06
N ARG A 156 -24.52 25.62 -19.34
CA ARG A 156 -25.20 24.45 -19.89
C ARG A 156 -26.38 23.99 -19.00
N ALA A 157 -26.15 23.88 -17.70
CA ALA A 157 -27.18 23.45 -16.76
C ALA A 157 -28.38 24.41 -16.69
N ARG A 158 -28.14 25.72 -16.81
CA ARG A 158 -29.18 26.72 -16.84
C ARG A 158 -30.01 26.66 -18.13
N GLU A 159 -29.39 26.42 -19.28
CA GLU A 159 -30.07 26.33 -20.58
C GLU A 159 -30.88 25.06 -20.76
N SER A 160 -30.32 23.92 -20.35
CA SER A 160 -30.88 22.59 -20.63
C SER A 160 -31.63 21.97 -19.45
N SER A 161 -31.65 22.61 -18.27
CA SER A 161 -32.16 22.03 -17.01
C SER A 161 -31.50 20.68 -16.68
N ALA A 162 -30.33 20.39 -17.23
CA ALA A 162 -29.58 19.18 -16.98
C ALA A 162 -28.80 19.28 -15.66
N PRO A 163 -28.53 18.17 -14.98
CA PRO A 163 -27.68 18.17 -13.79
C PRO A 163 -26.26 18.63 -14.14
N ILE A 164 -25.64 19.38 -13.23
CA ILE A 164 -24.25 19.80 -13.33
C ILE A 164 -23.36 18.56 -13.12
N ARG A 165 -22.38 18.36 -14.00
CA ARG A 165 -21.44 17.24 -13.85
C ARG A 165 -20.51 17.48 -12.69
N PRO A 166 -20.16 16.45 -11.91
CA PRO A 166 -19.15 16.55 -10.88
C PRO A 166 -17.77 16.92 -11.46
N PHE A 167 -17.02 17.70 -10.71
CA PHE A 167 -15.63 18.03 -11.02
C PHE A 167 -14.70 17.40 -9.98
N GLU A 168 -13.63 16.79 -10.45
CA GLU A 168 -12.52 16.45 -9.57
C GLU A 168 -11.62 17.68 -9.42
N VAL A 169 -11.36 18.05 -8.17
CA VAL A 169 -10.61 19.26 -7.84
C VAL A 169 -9.53 18.99 -6.79
N ARG A 170 -8.41 19.70 -6.90
CA ARG A 170 -7.35 19.71 -5.90
C ARG A 170 -7.50 20.95 -5.05
N VAL A 171 -7.92 20.78 -3.82
CA VAL A 171 -8.17 21.85 -2.86
C VAL A 171 -6.95 22.01 -1.97
N THR A 172 -6.35 23.19 -1.95
CA THR A 172 -5.32 23.55 -0.97
C THR A 172 -6.00 23.95 0.33
N CYS A 173 -5.77 23.19 1.39
CA CYS A 173 -6.27 23.47 2.73
C CYS A 173 -5.51 24.64 3.37
N LYS A 174 -6.08 25.22 4.42
CA LYS A 174 -5.46 26.33 5.17
C LYS A 174 -4.08 25.99 5.74
N ASN A 175 -3.83 24.74 6.11
CA ASN A 175 -2.53 24.24 6.57
C ASN A 175 -1.51 24.01 5.45
N GLY A 176 -1.86 24.29 4.19
CA GLY A 176 -1.03 24.06 3.01
C GLY A 176 -1.13 22.66 2.41
N GLN A 177 -1.81 21.72 3.06
CA GLN A 177 -2.03 20.37 2.54
C GLN A 177 -2.97 20.41 1.32
N VAL A 178 -2.65 19.61 0.28
CA VAL A 178 -3.52 19.47 -0.89
C VAL A 178 -4.40 18.25 -0.72
N ARG A 179 -5.72 18.43 -0.84
CA ARG A 179 -6.71 17.35 -0.82
C ARG A 179 -7.37 17.19 -2.19
N HIS A 180 -7.62 15.95 -2.58
CA HIS A 180 -8.40 15.62 -3.76
C HIS A 180 -9.87 15.53 -3.39
N ALA A 181 -10.73 16.28 -4.07
CA ALA A 181 -12.15 16.28 -3.77
C ALA A 181 -13.00 16.20 -5.05
N ILE A 182 -14.18 15.61 -4.94
CA ILE A 182 -15.23 15.71 -5.96
C ILE A 182 -16.18 16.84 -5.55
N ALA A 183 -16.27 17.87 -6.40
CA ALA A 183 -17.20 18.97 -6.26
C ALA A 183 -18.51 18.65 -7.02
N ASN A 184 -19.57 18.36 -6.27
CA ASN A 184 -20.93 18.24 -6.78
C ASN A 184 -21.65 19.55 -6.59
N THR A 185 -22.23 20.11 -7.66
CA THR A 185 -22.90 21.41 -7.63
C THR A 185 -24.36 21.26 -8.00
N GLN A 186 -25.26 21.88 -7.25
CA GLN A 186 -26.70 21.91 -7.52
C GLN A 186 -27.27 23.32 -7.42
N LEU A 187 -28.21 23.64 -8.31
CA LEU A 187 -28.97 24.89 -8.27
C LEU A 187 -30.28 24.68 -7.50
N ILE A 188 -30.47 25.45 -6.40
CA ILE A 188 -31.63 25.36 -5.54
C ILE A 188 -32.19 26.78 -5.34
N ASN A 189 -33.36 27.11 -5.88
CA ASN A 189 -34.01 28.39 -5.67
C ASN A 189 -33.08 29.61 -5.86
N ASN A 190 -32.36 29.67 -6.95
CA ASN A 190 -31.39 30.71 -7.29
C ASN A 190 -30.12 30.76 -6.39
N ARG A 191 -29.87 29.73 -5.60
CA ARG A 191 -28.64 29.49 -4.85
C ARG A 191 -27.88 28.30 -5.42
N ILE A 192 -26.60 28.27 -5.18
CA ILE A 192 -25.72 27.20 -5.60
C ILE A 192 -25.29 26.44 -4.35
N MET A 193 -25.65 25.17 -4.27
CA MET A 193 -25.14 24.26 -3.25
C MET A 193 -23.96 23.50 -3.83
N ILE A 194 -22.84 23.54 -3.14
CA ILE A 194 -21.60 22.82 -3.48
C ILE A 194 -21.33 21.80 -2.40
N ILE A 195 -21.17 20.54 -2.80
CA ILE A 195 -20.83 19.43 -1.93
C ILE A 195 -19.43 18.97 -2.32
N LEU A 196 -18.47 19.10 -1.40
CA LEU A 196 -17.10 18.63 -1.56
C LEU A 196 -16.93 17.30 -0.84
N THR A 197 -16.72 16.25 -1.60
CA THR A 197 -16.41 14.92 -1.08
C THR A 197 -14.90 14.69 -1.17
N ASP A 198 -14.23 14.60 -0.05
CA ASP A 198 -12.79 14.28 0.01
C ASP A 198 -12.56 12.83 -0.45
N ILE A 199 -11.74 12.67 -1.47
CA ILE A 199 -11.38 11.37 -2.07
C ILE A 199 -9.87 11.11 -1.97
N THR A 200 -9.14 11.89 -1.17
CA THR A 200 -7.67 11.83 -1.08
C THR A 200 -7.18 10.44 -0.71
N GLU A 201 -7.76 9.84 0.32
CA GLU A 201 -7.40 8.49 0.75
C GLU A 201 -7.76 7.42 -0.30
N ARG A 202 -8.93 7.55 -0.92
CA ARG A 202 -9.36 6.66 -2.01
C ARG A 202 -8.39 6.71 -3.19
N GLU A 203 -8.02 7.90 -3.65
CA GLU A 203 -7.05 8.08 -4.74
C GLU A 203 -5.68 7.52 -4.38
N ARG A 204 -5.22 7.76 -3.15
CA ARG A 204 -3.95 7.21 -2.65
C ARG A 204 -3.97 5.68 -2.68
N LEU A 205 -4.98 5.05 -2.08
CA LEU A 205 -5.13 3.59 -2.07
C LEU A 205 -5.26 3.01 -3.49
N HIS A 206 -5.96 3.70 -4.38
CA HIS A 206 -6.10 3.30 -5.78
C HIS A 206 -4.75 3.31 -6.51
N ASN A 207 -3.96 4.37 -6.33
CA ASN A 207 -2.62 4.48 -6.90
C ASN A 207 -1.65 3.43 -6.34
N GLU A 208 -1.73 3.14 -5.04
CA GLU A 208 -0.96 2.05 -4.41
C GLU A 208 -1.34 0.68 -4.99
N LEU A 209 -2.62 0.39 -5.17
CA LEU A 209 -3.09 -0.85 -5.80
C LEU A 209 -2.59 -0.97 -7.24
N ILE A 210 -2.67 0.10 -8.05
CA ILE A 210 -2.14 0.09 -9.42
C ILE A 210 -0.63 -0.18 -9.41
N LYS A 211 0.11 0.45 -8.49
CA LYS A 211 1.55 0.25 -8.35
C LYS A 211 1.86 -1.21 -8.00
N MET A 212 1.12 -1.80 -7.06
CA MET A 212 1.28 -3.21 -6.69
C MET A 212 0.93 -4.17 -7.84
N GLN A 213 -0.16 -3.92 -8.57
CA GLN A 213 -0.55 -4.75 -9.73
C GLN A 213 0.49 -4.70 -10.86
N LYS A 214 1.06 -3.51 -11.14
CA LYS A 214 2.16 -3.37 -12.09
C LYS A 214 3.38 -4.18 -11.66
N LEU A 215 3.76 -4.10 -10.36
CA LEU A 215 4.86 -4.86 -9.79
C LEU A 215 4.63 -6.37 -9.90
N GLU A 216 3.43 -6.84 -9.59
CA GLU A 216 3.04 -8.25 -9.68
C GLU A 216 3.11 -8.77 -11.14
N SER A 217 2.55 -8.02 -12.08
CA SER A 217 2.57 -8.39 -13.51
C SER A 217 3.99 -8.48 -14.05
N ILE A 218 4.84 -7.51 -13.71
CA ILE A 218 6.26 -7.53 -14.09
C ILE A 218 6.96 -8.70 -13.40
N GLY A 219 6.61 -9.00 -12.14
CA GLY A 219 7.14 -10.12 -11.39
C GLY A 219 6.91 -11.46 -12.10
N VAL A 220 5.66 -11.75 -12.49
CA VAL A 220 5.32 -13.01 -13.18
C VAL A 220 6.08 -13.16 -14.49
N LEU A 221 6.15 -12.10 -15.31
CA LEU A 221 6.91 -12.10 -16.57
C LEU A 221 8.41 -12.28 -16.34
N ALA A 222 8.97 -11.57 -15.36
CA ALA A 222 10.38 -11.62 -15.01
C ALA A 222 10.79 -13.01 -14.50
N GLY A 223 9.89 -13.72 -13.78
CA GLY A 223 10.13 -15.10 -13.32
C GLY A 223 10.36 -16.10 -14.45
N GLY A 224 9.49 -16.06 -15.46
CA GLY A 224 9.65 -16.91 -16.66
C GLY A 224 10.92 -16.58 -17.45
N ILE A 225 11.13 -15.29 -17.71
CA ILE A 225 12.31 -14.82 -18.44
C ILE A 225 13.60 -15.17 -17.69
N ALA A 226 13.67 -14.99 -16.39
CA ALA A 226 14.88 -15.28 -15.61
C ALA A 226 15.20 -16.78 -15.56
N HIS A 227 14.18 -17.65 -15.57
CA HIS A 227 14.38 -19.09 -15.71
C HIS A 227 15.12 -19.41 -17.03
N ASP A 228 14.64 -18.87 -18.15
CA ASP A 228 15.25 -19.12 -19.46
C ASP A 228 16.67 -18.54 -19.56
N PHE A 229 16.89 -17.34 -18.98
CA PHE A 229 18.23 -16.77 -18.88
C PHE A 229 19.17 -17.62 -18.04
N ASN A 230 18.73 -18.16 -16.90
CA ASN A 230 19.56 -19.03 -16.06
C ASN A 230 19.96 -20.30 -16.82
N ASN A 231 19.08 -20.88 -17.62
CA ASN A 231 19.38 -22.03 -18.45
C ASN A 231 20.45 -21.70 -19.51
N ILE A 232 20.28 -20.60 -20.25
CA ILE A 232 21.25 -20.10 -21.22
C ILE A 232 22.62 -19.85 -20.55
N LEU A 233 22.61 -19.15 -19.41
CA LEU A 233 23.83 -18.84 -18.67
C LEU A 233 24.50 -20.10 -18.10
N THR A 234 23.73 -21.10 -17.68
CA THR A 234 24.30 -22.41 -17.27
C THR A 234 25.05 -23.08 -18.44
N GLY A 235 24.44 -23.04 -19.62
CA GLY A 235 25.09 -23.52 -20.84
C GLY A 235 26.38 -22.77 -21.18
N ILE A 236 26.35 -21.42 -21.12
CA ILE A 236 27.51 -20.57 -21.43
C ILE A 236 28.62 -20.78 -20.39
N MET A 237 28.33 -20.62 -19.09
CA MET A 237 29.32 -20.72 -18.01
C MET A 237 29.92 -22.10 -17.91
N GLY A 238 29.08 -23.14 -18.07
CA GLY A 238 29.55 -24.51 -18.07
C GLY A 238 30.48 -24.81 -19.23
N ASN A 239 30.17 -24.37 -20.45
CA ASN A 239 31.07 -24.57 -21.60
C ASN A 239 32.36 -23.76 -21.48
N LEU A 240 32.31 -22.52 -20.97
CA LEU A 240 33.51 -21.72 -20.71
C LEU A 240 34.40 -22.38 -19.67
N SER A 241 33.83 -22.85 -18.57
CA SER A 241 34.53 -23.53 -17.49
C SER A 241 35.12 -24.87 -17.97
N TYR A 242 34.38 -25.63 -18.80
CA TYR A 242 34.88 -26.86 -19.42
C TYR A 242 36.02 -26.60 -20.43
N ALA A 243 35.89 -25.60 -21.32
CA ALA A 243 36.94 -25.22 -22.26
C ALA A 243 38.22 -24.83 -21.53
N ARG A 244 38.12 -24.09 -20.41
CA ARG A 244 39.28 -23.74 -19.57
C ARG A 244 39.97 -24.96 -18.94
N LEU A 245 39.17 -25.96 -18.58
CA LEU A 245 39.70 -27.20 -17.97
C LEU A 245 40.47 -28.05 -18.97
N VAL A 246 40.06 -28.06 -20.24
CA VAL A 246 40.65 -28.89 -21.31
C VAL A 246 41.88 -28.25 -21.96
N LEU A 247 42.02 -26.93 -21.91
CA LEU A 247 43.14 -26.20 -22.48
C LEU A 247 44.39 -26.32 -21.62
N GLU A 248 45.56 -26.44 -22.29
CA GLU A 248 46.85 -26.47 -21.61
C GLU A 248 47.15 -25.14 -20.88
N PRO A 249 47.83 -25.22 -19.72
CA PRO A 249 48.29 -24.02 -19.02
C PRO A 249 49.14 -23.11 -19.90
N GLY A 250 48.77 -21.83 -20.02
CA GLY A 250 49.47 -20.86 -20.89
C GLY A 250 48.90 -20.70 -22.29
N HIS A 251 47.81 -21.40 -22.64
CA HIS A 251 47.15 -21.23 -23.94
C HIS A 251 46.60 -19.79 -24.10
N ALA A 252 46.83 -19.17 -25.28
CA ALA A 252 46.46 -17.77 -25.54
C ALA A 252 44.96 -17.44 -25.33
N ALA A 253 44.09 -18.44 -25.51
CA ALA A 253 42.66 -18.28 -25.32
C ALA A 253 42.21 -18.17 -23.84
N LEU A 254 43.05 -18.56 -22.87
CA LEU A 254 42.69 -18.58 -21.45
C LEU A 254 42.26 -17.22 -20.93
N HIS A 255 42.93 -16.15 -21.32
CA HIS A 255 42.58 -14.77 -20.93
C HIS A 255 41.19 -14.34 -21.48
N SER A 256 40.90 -14.70 -22.73
CA SER A 256 39.58 -14.42 -23.33
C SER A 256 38.47 -15.21 -22.69
N LEU A 257 38.72 -16.49 -22.33
CA LEU A 257 37.77 -17.33 -21.60
C LEU A 257 37.48 -16.79 -20.20
N GLU A 258 38.52 -16.34 -19.47
CA GLU A 258 38.37 -15.72 -18.16
C GLU A 258 37.54 -14.41 -18.22
N SER A 259 37.78 -13.60 -19.25
CA SER A 259 37.00 -12.37 -19.48
C SER A 259 35.53 -12.67 -19.82
N ALA A 260 35.29 -13.72 -20.61
CA ALA A 260 33.92 -14.15 -20.95
C ALA A 260 33.20 -14.76 -19.73
N GLU A 261 33.93 -15.53 -18.89
CA GLU A 261 33.42 -16.11 -17.64
C GLU A 261 32.95 -14.99 -16.68
N LYS A 262 33.77 -13.95 -16.46
CA LYS A 262 33.41 -12.77 -15.68
C LYS A 262 32.21 -12.00 -16.25
N ALA A 263 32.06 -11.96 -17.56
CA ALA A 263 30.89 -11.34 -18.19
C ALA A 263 29.63 -12.17 -17.96
N ALA A 264 29.71 -13.49 -18.06
CA ALA A 264 28.61 -14.39 -17.80
C ALA A 264 28.18 -14.40 -16.31
N GLU A 265 29.17 -14.31 -15.37
CA GLU A 265 28.91 -14.18 -13.94
C GLU A 265 28.12 -12.88 -13.64
N ARG A 266 28.47 -11.74 -14.28
CA ARG A 266 27.73 -10.49 -14.15
C ARG A 266 26.31 -10.60 -14.69
N ALA A 267 26.12 -11.30 -15.82
CA ALA A 267 24.79 -11.53 -16.37
C ALA A 267 23.94 -12.44 -15.46
N ALA A 268 24.55 -13.45 -14.84
CA ALA A 268 23.90 -14.32 -13.86
C ALA A 268 23.46 -13.56 -12.61
N GLU A 269 24.29 -12.63 -12.13
CA GLU A 269 23.94 -11.78 -10.99
C GLU A 269 22.76 -10.86 -11.32
N LEU A 270 22.75 -10.24 -12.52
CA LEU A 270 21.62 -9.42 -12.97
C LEU A 270 20.32 -10.24 -13.09
N THR A 271 20.43 -11.48 -13.61
CA THR A 271 19.30 -12.40 -13.71
C THR A 271 18.78 -12.79 -12.33
N ARG A 272 19.66 -13.01 -11.35
CA ARG A 272 19.30 -13.30 -9.96
C ARG A 272 18.54 -12.12 -9.31
N GLN A 273 18.99 -10.87 -9.55
CA GLN A 273 18.29 -9.68 -9.11
C GLN A 273 16.89 -9.56 -9.74
N LEU A 274 16.77 -9.86 -11.03
CA LEU A 274 15.49 -9.90 -11.74
C LEU A 274 14.56 -10.98 -11.17
N LEU A 275 15.09 -12.17 -10.91
CA LEU A 275 14.34 -13.30 -10.35
C LEU A 275 13.81 -12.98 -8.95
N THR A 276 14.63 -12.35 -8.13
CA THR A 276 14.26 -11.98 -6.75
C THR A 276 13.16 -10.93 -6.74
N PHE A 277 13.16 -10.01 -7.71
CA PHE A 277 12.07 -9.08 -7.96
C PHE A 277 10.78 -9.81 -8.42
N ALA A 278 10.94 -10.81 -9.30
CA ALA A 278 9.85 -11.57 -9.92
C ALA A 278 9.07 -12.46 -8.95
N ARG A 279 9.72 -13.02 -7.96
CA ARG A 279 9.12 -13.94 -6.98
C ARG A 279 8.37 -13.20 -5.88
N GLY A 280 7.25 -12.63 -6.24
CA GLY A 280 6.24 -12.14 -5.32
C GLY A 280 5.39 -13.23 -4.66
N GLY A 281 5.96 -14.37 -4.27
CA GLY A 281 5.28 -15.39 -3.46
C GLY A 281 4.85 -14.82 -2.10
N LYS A 282 3.82 -15.43 -1.48
CA LYS A 282 3.49 -15.11 -0.08
C LYS A 282 4.74 -15.35 0.76
N PRO A 283 5.15 -14.39 1.62
CA PRO A 283 6.32 -14.55 2.47
C PRO A 283 6.12 -15.76 3.40
N VAL A 284 7.15 -16.57 3.54
CA VAL A 284 7.21 -17.61 4.57
C VAL A 284 7.72 -16.95 5.84
N THR A 285 6.78 -16.44 6.65
CA THR A 285 7.13 -15.64 7.82
C THR A 285 7.66 -16.51 8.96
N THR A 286 8.77 -16.10 9.53
CA THR A 286 9.37 -16.63 10.75
C THR A 286 9.66 -15.48 11.71
N VAL A 287 9.96 -15.79 12.96
CA VAL A 287 10.37 -14.74 13.93
C VAL A 287 11.86 -14.44 13.71
N VAL A 288 12.15 -13.21 13.26
CA VAL A 288 13.49 -12.78 12.88
C VAL A 288 14.06 -11.80 13.92
N ALA A 289 15.30 -12.06 14.34
CA ALA A 289 16.09 -11.15 15.18
C ALA A 289 16.73 -10.06 14.29
N VAL A 290 16.28 -8.83 14.45
CA VAL A 290 16.69 -7.69 13.60
C VAL A 290 18.17 -7.34 13.79
N ASP A 291 18.70 -7.44 15.01
CA ASP A 291 20.10 -7.20 15.36
C ASP A 291 21.03 -8.12 14.59
N ARG A 292 20.74 -9.41 14.57
CA ARG A 292 21.54 -10.43 13.84
C ARG A 292 21.51 -10.16 12.34
N LEU A 293 20.33 -9.94 11.77
CA LEU A 293 20.15 -9.69 10.34
C LEU A 293 20.95 -8.47 9.88
N ILE A 294 20.89 -7.36 10.63
CA ILE A 294 21.63 -6.13 10.29
C ILE A 294 23.13 -6.35 10.37
N HIS A 295 23.62 -6.95 11.46
CA HIS A 295 25.06 -7.17 11.64
C HIS A 295 25.65 -8.09 10.55
N GLU A 296 24.95 -9.17 10.19
CA GLU A 296 25.35 -10.07 9.11
C GLU A 296 25.40 -9.34 7.76
N ALA A 297 24.35 -8.57 7.43
CA ALA A 297 24.28 -7.84 6.17
C ALA A 297 25.39 -6.78 6.05
N VAL A 298 25.58 -5.94 7.08
CA VAL A 298 26.61 -4.89 7.09
C VAL A 298 28.02 -5.49 7.03
N SER A 299 28.29 -6.54 7.84
CA SER A 299 29.60 -7.22 7.84
C SER A 299 29.95 -7.83 6.49
N LEU A 300 28.97 -8.38 5.78
CA LEU A 300 29.18 -8.96 4.46
C LEU A 300 29.46 -7.89 3.40
N MET A 301 28.64 -6.82 3.39
CA MET A 301 28.65 -5.81 2.33
C MET A 301 29.82 -4.83 2.39
N LEU A 302 30.34 -4.56 3.58
CA LEU A 302 31.43 -3.61 3.73
C LEU A 302 32.82 -4.26 3.57
N ARG A 303 32.92 -5.59 3.45
CA ARG A 303 34.21 -6.26 3.23
C ARG A 303 34.84 -5.85 1.90
N GLY A 304 36.02 -5.26 1.97
CA GLY A 304 36.78 -4.82 0.79
C GLY A 304 36.32 -3.50 0.19
N THR A 305 35.45 -2.76 0.88
CA THR A 305 35.04 -1.39 0.51
C THR A 305 35.79 -0.36 1.34
N ASN A 306 35.82 0.90 0.88
CA ASN A 306 36.39 2.04 1.61
C ASN A 306 35.33 2.71 2.54
N VAL A 307 34.15 2.12 2.69
CA VAL A 307 33.05 2.66 3.49
C VAL A 307 33.14 2.14 4.91
N ARG A 308 33.01 3.02 5.90
CA ARG A 308 32.97 2.67 7.32
C ARG A 308 31.52 2.51 7.77
N GLY A 309 31.19 1.34 8.34
CA GLY A 309 29.89 1.08 8.97
C GLY A 309 29.86 1.57 10.42
N ASP A 310 28.82 2.34 10.75
CA ASP A 310 28.46 2.76 12.10
C ASP A 310 27.07 2.18 12.41
N VAL A 311 27.03 1.10 13.22
CA VAL A 311 25.80 0.34 13.49
C VAL A 311 25.40 0.57 14.95
N TRP A 312 24.20 1.11 15.14
CA TRP A 312 23.60 1.29 16.46
C TRP A 312 22.20 0.66 16.48
N ILE A 313 22.03 -0.30 17.35
CA ILE A 313 20.78 -1.03 17.54
C ILE A 313 20.40 -0.91 19.01
N ASP A 314 19.17 -0.49 19.28
CA ASP A 314 18.66 -0.42 20.63
C ASP A 314 18.61 -1.83 21.27
N ASP A 315 19.11 -1.97 22.49
CA ASP A 315 19.13 -3.25 23.21
C ASP A 315 17.72 -3.84 23.43
N THR A 316 16.70 -3.00 23.32
CA THR A 316 15.29 -3.37 23.49
C THR A 316 14.57 -3.61 22.16
N VAL A 317 15.29 -3.57 21.01
CA VAL A 317 14.67 -3.78 19.71
C VAL A 317 13.92 -5.12 19.65
N ARG A 318 12.66 -5.06 19.24
CA ARG A 318 11.79 -6.24 19.16
C ARG A 318 12.08 -7.05 17.91
N ALA A 319 11.66 -8.31 17.93
CA ALA A 319 11.69 -9.14 16.73
C ALA A 319 10.58 -8.73 15.74
N ILE A 320 10.72 -9.15 14.50
CA ILE A 320 9.72 -9.01 13.46
C ILE A 320 9.24 -10.38 12.98
N GLU A 321 7.99 -10.49 12.54
CA GLU A 321 7.47 -11.70 11.91
C GLU A 321 7.56 -11.52 10.38
N ALA A 322 8.62 -12.08 9.78
CA ALA A 322 8.99 -11.80 8.40
C ALA A 322 9.68 -13.00 7.73
N ASP A 323 9.77 -12.96 6.42
CA ASP A 323 10.65 -13.84 5.64
C ASP A 323 12.08 -13.28 5.72
N GLU A 324 12.95 -13.96 6.49
CA GLU A 324 14.32 -13.53 6.78
C GLU A 324 15.13 -13.28 5.49
N GLY A 325 14.95 -14.13 4.48
CA GLY A 325 15.64 -13.99 3.20
C GLY A 325 15.19 -12.74 2.43
N GLN A 326 13.89 -12.45 2.43
CA GLN A 326 13.35 -11.27 1.76
C GLN A 326 13.76 -9.98 2.48
N ILE A 327 13.71 -9.94 3.82
CA ILE A 327 14.15 -8.74 4.56
C ILE A 327 15.66 -8.53 4.45
N SER A 328 16.46 -9.59 4.51
CA SER A 328 17.90 -9.52 4.24
C SER A 328 18.17 -8.89 2.88
N GLN A 329 17.41 -9.26 1.84
CA GLN A 329 17.51 -8.66 0.52
C GLN A 329 17.17 -7.17 0.50
N VAL A 330 16.11 -6.73 1.23
CA VAL A 330 15.79 -5.29 1.37
C VAL A 330 16.99 -4.53 1.89
N VAL A 331 17.57 -5.02 3.00
CA VAL A 331 18.75 -4.41 3.61
C VAL A 331 19.94 -4.41 2.63
N HIS A 332 20.22 -5.51 1.95
CA HIS A 332 21.30 -5.60 0.95
C HIS A 332 21.11 -4.61 -0.20
N ASN A 333 19.90 -4.47 -0.75
CA ASN A 333 19.63 -3.55 -1.86
C ASN A 333 19.90 -2.10 -1.48
N ILE A 334 19.56 -1.71 -0.24
CA ILE A 334 19.81 -0.36 0.26
C ILE A 334 21.30 -0.16 0.53
N LEU A 335 21.97 -1.14 1.17
CA LEU A 335 23.41 -1.08 1.44
C LEU A 335 24.25 -0.99 0.17
N ILE A 336 23.91 -1.76 -0.87
CA ILE A 336 24.57 -1.68 -2.19
C ILE A 336 24.43 -0.27 -2.77
N ASN A 337 23.23 0.30 -2.72
CA ASN A 337 23.00 1.66 -3.23
C ASN A 337 23.81 2.70 -2.46
N ALA A 338 23.88 2.58 -1.15
CA ALA A 338 24.65 3.46 -0.28
C ALA A 338 26.17 3.37 -0.56
N VAL A 339 26.71 2.17 -0.66
CA VAL A 339 28.14 1.96 -1.01
C VAL A 339 28.46 2.53 -2.40
N GLN A 340 27.58 2.29 -3.37
CA GLN A 340 27.76 2.84 -4.72
C GLN A 340 27.65 4.37 -4.80
N ALA A 341 26.92 5.00 -3.87
CA ALA A 341 26.83 6.46 -3.77
C ALA A 341 28.08 7.10 -3.13
N MET A 342 28.97 6.28 -2.53
CA MET A 342 30.18 6.71 -1.84
C MET A 342 31.46 6.09 -2.44
N PRO A 343 31.80 6.34 -3.71
CA PRO A 343 32.96 5.72 -4.38
C PRO A 343 34.31 6.07 -3.73
N GLU A 344 34.42 7.26 -3.16
CA GLU A 344 35.60 7.74 -2.45
C GLU A 344 35.65 7.29 -0.97
N GLY A 345 34.65 6.53 -0.52
CA GLY A 345 34.44 6.18 0.87
C GLY A 345 33.51 7.15 1.58
N GLY A 346 33.21 6.84 2.84
CA GLY A 346 32.28 7.64 3.68
C GLY A 346 31.79 6.81 4.87
N ILE A 347 30.82 7.37 5.60
CA ILE A 347 30.20 6.71 6.74
C ILE A 347 28.80 6.24 6.35
N LEU A 348 28.58 4.93 6.55
CA LEU A 348 27.27 4.31 6.45
C LEU A 348 26.74 4.10 7.86
N ARG A 349 25.68 4.81 8.22
CA ARG A 349 25.03 4.67 9.55
C ARG A 349 23.80 3.80 9.41
N VAL A 350 23.73 2.76 10.26
CA VAL A 350 22.56 1.88 10.35
C VAL A 350 22.04 1.92 11.78
N THR A 351 20.78 2.28 11.95
CA THR A 351 20.13 2.32 13.26
C THR A 351 18.88 1.45 13.27
N ALA A 352 18.57 0.83 14.41
CA ALA A 352 17.31 0.13 14.61
C ALA A 352 16.76 0.40 16.03
N ASP A 353 15.49 0.76 16.09
CA ASP A 353 14.76 1.06 17.32
C ASP A 353 13.28 0.66 17.22
N ASN A 354 12.56 0.72 18.34
CA ASN A 354 11.12 0.50 18.38
C ASN A 354 10.39 1.83 18.21
N GLN A 355 9.34 1.85 17.38
CA GLN A 355 8.50 3.00 17.16
C GLN A 355 7.02 2.64 17.34
N TRP A 356 6.32 3.38 18.20
CA TRP A 356 4.87 3.34 18.29
C TRP A 356 4.28 4.32 17.27
N LEU A 357 3.33 3.84 16.46
CA LEU A 357 2.54 4.68 15.56
C LEU A 357 1.15 4.88 16.14
N GLU A 358 0.76 6.14 16.34
CA GLU A 358 -0.61 6.50 16.74
C GLU A 358 -1.57 6.38 15.56
N ALA A 359 -2.86 6.11 15.86
CA ALA A 359 -3.92 6.10 14.86
C ALA A 359 -3.93 7.41 14.06
N ALA A 360 -3.98 7.30 12.72
CA ALA A 360 -3.99 8.41 11.78
C ALA A 360 -2.66 9.14 11.58
N ASN A 361 -1.53 8.48 11.60
CA ASN A 361 -0.34 9.05 10.99
C ASN A 361 -0.50 8.98 9.45
N GLU A 362 -1.10 10.04 8.87
CA GLU A 362 -1.37 10.14 7.42
C GLU A 362 -0.11 9.99 6.55
N ALA A 363 1.09 10.17 7.15
CA ALA A 363 2.36 10.09 6.44
C ALA A 363 2.74 8.66 6.01
N PHE A 364 2.39 7.62 6.79
CA PHE A 364 2.88 6.26 6.54
C PHE A 364 1.80 5.28 6.06
N ALA A 365 0.51 5.62 6.12
CA ALA A 365 -0.63 4.72 5.81
C ALA A 365 -0.57 3.36 6.52
N LEU A 366 0.03 3.32 7.70
CA LEU A 366 0.15 2.13 8.52
C LEU A 366 -0.91 2.18 9.64
N PRO A 367 -1.46 1.03 10.04
CA PRO A 367 -2.34 0.95 11.21
C PRO A 367 -1.60 1.34 12.49
N GLU A 368 -2.37 1.76 13.52
CA GLU A 368 -1.87 1.96 14.87
C GLU A 368 -1.20 0.69 15.38
N GLY A 369 0.00 0.82 15.98
CA GLY A 369 0.70 -0.32 16.53
C GLY A 369 2.19 -0.11 16.75
N ASP A 370 2.81 -1.18 17.22
CA ASP A 370 4.25 -1.27 17.44
C ASP A 370 4.98 -1.67 16.16
N TYR A 371 6.00 -0.92 15.81
CA TYR A 371 6.87 -1.17 14.67
C TYR A 371 8.33 -1.18 15.07
N VAL A 372 9.14 -1.93 14.32
CA VAL A 372 10.58 -1.79 14.32
C VAL A 372 10.95 -0.85 13.19
N ARG A 373 11.67 0.21 13.51
CA ARG A 373 12.22 1.17 12.56
C ARG A 373 13.69 0.83 12.30
N ILE A 374 14.03 0.64 11.02
CA ILE A 374 15.41 0.45 10.56
C ILE A 374 15.74 1.62 9.65
N THR A 375 16.75 2.40 9.99
CA THR A 375 17.23 3.52 9.16
C THR A 375 18.64 3.25 8.67
N ILE A 376 18.85 3.34 7.36
CA ILE A 376 20.15 3.19 6.70
C ILE A 376 20.46 4.52 6.02
N ALA A 377 21.49 5.22 6.51
CA ALA A 377 21.88 6.54 6.03
C ALA A 377 23.33 6.53 5.51
N ASP A 378 23.51 7.09 4.31
CA ASP A 378 24.81 7.29 3.67
C ASP A 378 25.19 8.78 3.59
N GLU A 379 26.46 9.06 3.38
CA GLU A 379 27.00 10.39 3.13
C GLU A 379 27.36 10.61 1.64
N GLY A 380 26.61 9.97 0.75
CA GLY A 380 26.86 9.98 -0.68
C GLY A 380 26.39 11.25 -1.41
N CYS A 381 26.27 11.15 -2.73
CA CYS A 381 25.90 12.27 -3.60
C CYS A 381 24.46 12.79 -3.40
N GLY A 382 23.58 12.02 -2.77
CA GLY A 382 22.17 12.36 -2.59
C GLY A 382 21.33 12.19 -3.87
N ILE A 383 20.03 12.43 -3.72
CA ILE A 383 19.01 12.28 -4.77
C ILE A 383 18.26 13.61 -4.93
N PRO A 384 18.07 14.13 -6.16
CA PRO A 384 17.25 15.31 -6.43
C PRO A 384 15.80 15.09 -5.99
N GLU A 385 15.15 16.13 -5.45
CA GLU A 385 13.77 16.07 -4.94
C GLU A 385 12.76 15.56 -5.99
N GLU A 386 12.93 15.98 -7.24
CA GLU A 386 12.12 15.53 -8.39
C GLU A 386 12.16 14.02 -8.66
N ASN A 387 13.20 13.33 -8.16
CA ASN A 387 13.38 11.90 -8.34
C ASN A 387 12.94 11.07 -7.12
N LEU A 388 12.78 11.67 -5.93
CA LEU A 388 12.47 10.96 -4.69
C LEU A 388 11.17 10.15 -4.76
N GLU A 389 10.15 10.66 -5.42
CA GLU A 389 8.89 9.92 -5.62
C GLU A 389 9.04 8.72 -6.56
N ARG A 390 10.05 8.75 -7.45
CA ARG A 390 10.25 7.77 -8.52
C ARG A 390 11.28 6.69 -8.21
N ILE A 391 12.10 6.85 -7.17
CA ILE A 391 13.17 5.89 -6.86
C ILE A 391 12.67 4.47 -6.57
N PHE A 392 11.40 4.33 -6.20
CA PHE A 392 10.73 3.05 -5.98
C PHE A 392 9.98 2.53 -7.22
N ASP A 393 10.01 3.27 -8.35
CA ASP A 393 9.42 2.80 -9.60
C ASP A 393 10.32 1.76 -10.26
N PRO A 394 9.75 0.67 -10.81
CA PRO A 394 10.53 -0.33 -11.54
C PRO A 394 11.29 0.28 -12.71
N PHE A 395 12.54 -0.17 -12.90
CA PHE A 395 13.45 0.28 -13.95
C PHE A 395 13.89 1.75 -13.87
N PHE A 396 13.49 2.48 -12.85
CA PHE A 396 14.00 3.81 -12.64
C PHE A 396 15.42 3.77 -12.07
N SER A 397 16.36 4.37 -12.78
CA SER A 397 17.76 4.48 -12.36
C SER A 397 18.39 5.74 -12.94
N THR A 398 19.17 6.45 -12.14
CA THR A 398 20.02 7.56 -12.57
C THR A 398 21.45 7.10 -12.87
N LYS A 399 21.75 5.80 -12.65
CA LYS A 399 23.08 5.20 -12.88
C LYS A 399 23.14 4.58 -14.26
N GLU A 400 24.28 4.75 -14.97
CA GLU A 400 24.50 4.24 -16.33
C GLU A 400 24.36 2.70 -16.46
N PHE A 401 24.66 1.96 -15.39
CA PHE A 401 24.56 0.49 -15.34
C PHE A 401 23.59 -0.01 -14.24
N GLY A 402 22.70 0.84 -13.75
CA GLY A 402 21.73 0.46 -12.72
C GLY A 402 20.50 -0.22 -13.31
N SER A 403 20.12 -1.41 -12.80
CA SER A 403 18.91 -2.13 -13.23
C SER A 403 17.61 -1.42 -12.86
N GLY A 404 17.63 -0.50 -11.89
CA GLY A 404 16.44 0.19 -11.36
C GLY A 404 15.45 -0.74 -10.65
N LEU A 405 15.84 -1.96 -10.30
CA LEU A 405 14.96 -2.96 -9.67
C LEU A 405 15.17 -3.08 -8.15
N GLY A 406 16.32 -2.65 -7.61
CA GLY A 406 16.68 -2.87 -6.21
C GLY A 406 15.71 -2.20 -5.22
N LEU A 407 15.47 -0.90 -5.36
CA LEU A 407 14.54 -0.17 -4.48
C LEU A 407 13.08 -0.52 -4.75
N ALA A 408 12.70 -0.79 -6.00
CA ALA A 408 11.36 -1.28 -6.35
C ALA A 408 11.08 -2.65 -5.68
N SER A 409 12.08 -3.55 -5.67
CA SER A 409 12.02 -4.82 -4.95
C SER A 409 11.90 -4.60 -3.43
N ALA A 410 12.70 -3.71 -2.86
CA ALA A 410 12.62 -3.36 -1.44
C ALA A 410 11.23 -2.85 -1.05
N TYR A 411 10.65 -1.95 -1.84
CA TYR A 411 9.28 -1.45 -1.64
C TYR A 411 8.25 -2.58 -1.67
N SER A 412 8.32 -3.46 -2.69
CA SER A 412 7.39 -4.60 -2.84
C SER A 412 7.48 -5.57 -1.65
N ILE A 413 8.68 -5.90 -1.21
CA ILE A 413 8.90 -6.81 -0.08
C ILE A 413 8.36 -6.20 1.22
N VAL A 414 8.75 -4.97 1.54
CA VAL A 414 8.32 -4.29 2.79
C VAL A 414 6.79 -4.15 2.83
N SER A 415 6.17 -3.74 1.72
CA SER A 415 4.70 -3.63 1.63
C SER A 415 3.98 -4.96 1.86
N ARG A 416 4.51 -6.08 1.36
CA ARG A 416 3.95 -7.43 1.58
C ARG A 416 4.07 -7.92 3.02
N HIS A 417 5.03 -7.38 3.76
CA HIS A 417 5.19 -7.63 5.19
C HIS A 417 4.39 -6.66 6.06
N GLY A 418 3.47 -5.87 5.46
CA GLY A 418 2.65 -4.90 6.19
C GLY A 418 3.43 -3.71 6.72
N GLY A 419 4.60 -3.43 6.13
CA GLY A 419 5.49 -2.35 6.50
C GLY A 419 5.44 -1.17 5.53
N HIS A 420 6.29 -0.17 5.80
CA HIS A 420 6.49 1.02 4.96
C HIS A 420 7.97 1.29 4.74
N ILE A 421 8.33 1.77 3.56
CA ILE A 421 9.68 2.24 3.23
C ILE A 421 9.62 3.64 2.66
N SER A 422 10.49 4.51 3.15
CA SER A 422 10.64 5.89 2.68
C SER A 422 12.10 6.25 2.51
N ALA A 423 12.37 7.34 1.78
CA ALA A 423 13.70 7.88 1.62
C ALA A 423 13.66 9.39 1.73
N GLU A 424 14.60 9.93 2.49
CA GLU A 424 14.88 11.36 2.61
C GLU A 424 16.27 11.62 2.06
N SER A 425 16.43 12.68 1.28
CA SER A 425 17.72 13.00 0.67
C SER A 425 17.94 14.49 0.53
N THR A 426 19.21 14.87 0.64
CA THR A 426 19.68 16.21 0.31
C THR A 426 20.90 16.07 -0.61
N ILE A 427 20.89 16.73 -1.76
CA ILE A 427 22.03 16.69 -2.70
C ILE A 427 23.33 17.05 -1.98
N GLY A 428 24.33 16.19 -2.11
CA GLY A 428 25.65 16.36 -1.50
C GLY A 428 25.73 16.04 0.01
N LYS A 429 24.63 15.56 0.64
CA LYS A 429 24.62 15.14 2.04
C LYS A 429 24.25 13.66 2.23
N GLY A 430 23.86 12.98 1.14
CA GLY A 430 23.49 11.58 1.16
C GLY A 430 22.00 11.30 1.20
N VAL A 431 21.67 10.04 1.49
CA VAL A 431 20.31 9.50 1.55
C VAL A 431 20.09 8.78 2.87
N ALA A 432 18.92 8.96 3.48
CA ALA A 432 18.46 8.17 4.62
C ALA A 432 17.22 7.36 4.18
N CYS A 433 17.36 6.04 4.10
CA CYS A 433 16.25 5.12 3.87
C CYS A 433 15.72 4.60 5.19
N THR A 434 14.42 4.78 5.44
CA THR A 434 13.73 4.32 6.64
C THR A 434 12.74 3.21 6.30
N ILE A 435 12.83 2.09 7.02
CA ILE A 435 11.96 0.92 6.91
C ILE A 435 11.19 0.79 8.22
N LEU A 436 9.88 0.61 8.15
CA LEU A 436 9.00 0.30 9.27
C LEU A 436 8.42 -1.10 9.05
N LEU A 437 8.58 -2.01 10.01
CA LEU A 437 8.02 -3.36 9.96
C LEU A 437 7.25 -3.65 11.25
N PRO A 438 6.10 -4.35 11.20
CA PRO A 438 5.34 -4.71 12.40
C PRO A 438 6.20 -5.49 13.38
N ALA A 439 6.23 -5.03 14.64
CA ALA A 439 6.97 -5.67 15.72
C ALA A 439 6.20 -6.87 16.28
N THR A 440 6.92 -7.88 16.81
CA THR A 440 6.34 -9.02 17.51
C THR A 440 7.03 -9.26 18.85
N ASP A 441 6.26 -9.74 19.85
CA ASP A 441 6.81 -10.15 21.16
C ASP A 441 7.33 -11.59 21.16
N ARG A 442 7.22 -12.30 20.05
CA ARG A 442 7.72 -13.69 19.95
C ARG A 442 9.24 -13.69 19.96
N ILE A 443 9.80 -14.66 20.69
CA ILE A 443 11.26 -14.83 20.81
C ILE A 443 11.78 -15.57 19.57
N PRO A 444 12.81 -15.05 18.88
CA PRO A 444 13.43 -15.74 17.76
C PRO A 444 14.03 -17.09 18.20
N PRO A 445 13.92 -18.15 17.39
CA PRO A 445 14.60 -19.40 17.69
C PRO A 445 16.12 -19.18 17.71
N ALA A 446 16.81 -19.77 18.70
CA ALA A 446 18.27 -19.76 18.75
C ALA A 446 18.81 -20.42 17.48
N GLY A 447 19.46 -19.65 16.61
CA GLY A 447 19.90 -20.11 15.30
C GLY A 447 20.90 -21.25 15.41
N PRO A 448 20.82 -22.28 14.56
CA PRO A 448 21.84 -23.31 14.50
C PRO A 448 23.16 -22.71 14.01
N SER A 449 24.23 -22.88 14.80
CA SER A 449 25.59 -22.58 14.35
C SER A 449 25.91 -23.42 13.12
N ARG A 450 26.14 -22.77 11.98
CA ARG A 450 26.62 -23.45 10.77
C ARG A 450 27.97 -24.12 11.05
N PRO A 451 28.11 -25.41 10.91
CA PRO A 451 29.44 -26.03 10.97
C PRO A 451 30.21 -25.62 9.71
N VAL A 452 31.34 -24.95 9.90
CA VAL A 452 32.34 -24.73 8.88
C VAL A 452 33.01 -26.08 8.61
N VAL A 453 32.62 -26.74 7.52
CA VAL A 453 33.34 -27.95 7.06
C VAL A 453 34.57 -27.50 6.27
N SER A 454 35.69 -27.49 6.95
CA SER A 454 37.02 -27.42 6.34
C SER A 454 37.39 -28.86 5.90
N GLY A 455 37.43 -29.10 4.59
CA GLY A 455 37.55 -30.44 4.08
C GLY A 455 38.78 -30.72 3.27
N ALA A 456 39.43 -31.84 3.54
CA ALA A 456 40.57 -32.38 2.85
C ALA A 456 40.20 -32.96 1.48
N THR A 457 41.10 -32.77 0.52
CA THR A 457 41.01 -33.25 -0.88
C THR A 457 41.46 -34.69 -0.98
N GLU A 458 40.57 -35.66 -0.95
CA GLU A 458 40.84 -37.01 -1.40
C GLU A 458 40.01 -37.37 -2.64
N ARG A 459 40.64 -37.95 -3.64
CA ARG A 459 40.01 -38.43 -4.88
C ARG A 459 39.26 -39.73 -4.59
N LEU A 460 37.98 -39.61 -4.21
CA LEU A 460 37.07 -40.75 -4.16
C LEU A 460 36.40 -40.88 -5.55
N GLN A 461 36.89 -41.82 -6.36
CA GLN A 461 36.22 -42.26 -7.58
C GLN A 461 35.28 -43.40 -7.24
N SER A 462 33.96 -43.15 -7.33
CA SER A 462 32.98 -44.24 -7.22
C SER A 462 32.98 -45.08 -8.49
N GLN A 463 32.96 -46.41 -8.36
CA GLN A 463 32.80 -47.33 -9.48
C GLN A 463 31.34 -47.37 -10.01
N ARG A 464 30.36 -46.91 -9.22
CA ARG A 464 28.93 -46.88 -9.59
C ARG A 464 28.63 -45.67 -10.49
N PRO A 465 27.67 -45.81 -11.45
CA PRO A 465 27.31 -44.72 -12.33
C PRO A 465 26.53 -43.63 -11.60
N LEU A 466 26.55 -42.41 -12.15
CA LEU A 466 25.69 -41.31 -11.78
C LEU A 466 24.51 -41.19 -12.76
N LEU A 467 23.36 -40.75 -12.29
CA LEU A 467 22.21 -40.43 -13.15
C LEU A 467 21.99 -38.92 -13.18
N VAL A 468 21.86 -38.35 -14.38
CA VAL A 468 21.53 -36.93 -14.59
C VAL A 468 20.16 -36.82 -15.24
N MET A 469 19.26 -36.10 -14.61
CA MET A 469 17.91 -35.80 -15.11
C MET A 469 17.75 -34.30 -15.31
N ASP A 470 17.49 -33.89 -16.54
CA ASP A 470 17.25 -32.49 -16.92
C ASP A 470 16.46 -32.49 -18.24
N ASP A 471 15.41 -31.72 -18.38
CA ASP A 471 14.61 -31.67 -19.61
C ASP A 471 15.35 -30.93 -20.73
N GLU A 472 16.21 -29.96 -20.37
CA GLU A 472 17.00 -29.22 -21.34
C GLU A 472 18.21 -30.03 -21.81
N ARG A 473 18.18 -30.45 -23.08
CA ARG A 473 19.21 -31.28 -23.67
C ARG A 473 20.64 -30.72 -23.53
N ALA A 474 20.78 -29.39 -23.72
CA ALA A 474 22.08 -28.74 -23.64
C ALA A 474 22.71 -28.83 -22.25
N ILE A 475 21.88 -28.60 -21.20
CA ILE A 475 22.34 -28.70 -19.79
C ILE A 475 22.62 -30.14 -19.41
N ARG A 476 21.76 -31.06 -19.80
CA ARG A 476 21.90 -32.49 -19.55
C ARG A 476 23.19 -33.05 -20.16
N ASP A 477 23.45 -32.76 -21.44
CA ASP A 477 24.63 -33.21 -22.15
C ASP A 477 25.91 -32.59 -21.57
N LEU A 478 25.86 -31.32 -21.16
CA LEU A 478 26.96 -30.60 -20.52
C LEU A 478 27.29 -31.19 -19.14
N ALA A 479 26.31 -31.41 -18.28
CA ALA A 479 26.50 -32.01 -16.96
C ALA A 479 27.10 -33.44 -17.09
N ALA A 480 26.60 -34.23 -18.03
CA ALA A 480 27.13 -35.56 -18.32
C ALA A 480 28.58 -35.50 -18.80
N THR A 481 28.93 -34.54 -19.66
CA THR A 481 30.30 -34.33 -20.16
C THR A 481 31.25 -33.95 -19.02
N MET A 482 30.86 -33.00 -18.17
CA MET A 482 31.65 -32.57 -17.02
C MET A 482 31.93 -33.72 -16.06
N LEU A 483 30.92 -34.50 -15.68
CA LEU A 483 31.03 -35.62 -14.76
C LEU A 483 31.86 -36.76 -15.38
N THR A 484 31.71 -37.00 -16.68
CA THR A 484 32.54 -38.00 -17.41
C THR A 484 34.02 -37.59 -17.43
N HIS A 485 34.30 -36.29 -17.63
CA HIS A 485 35.66 -35.76 -17.56
C HIS A 485 36.28 -35.91 -16.16
N MET A 486 35.46 -35.86 -15.12
CA MET A 486 35.90 -36.12 -13.73
C MET A 486 36.10 -37.60 -13.43
N GLY A 487 35.82 -38.49 -14.38
CA GLY A 487 36.03 -39.94 -14.26
C GLY A 487 34.80 -40.73 -13.81
N TYR A 488 33.63 -40.14 -13.76
CA TYR A 488 32.39 -40.85 -13.43
C TYR A 488 31.75 -41.48 -14.67
N LYS A 489 31.12 -42.64 -14.51
CA LYS A 489 30.17 -43.17 -15.50
C LYS A 489 28.85 -42.45 -15.35
N VAL A 490 28.26 -41.97 -16.44
CA VAL A 490 27.05 -41.15 -16.38
C VAL A 490 25.97 -41.70 -17.30
N HIS A 491 24.76 -41.85 -16.77
CA HIS A 491 23.55 -42.04 -17.55
C HIS A 491 22.73 -40.76 -17.50
N ALA A 492 21.94 -40.45 -18.56
CA ALA A 492 21.20 -39.23 -18.64
C ALA A 492 19.76 -39.49 -19.12
N CYS A 493 18.80 -38.79 -18.58
CA CYS A 493 17.40 -38.87 -18.95
C CYS A 493 16.73 -37.47 -18.93
N ALA A 494 15.58 -37.35 -19.60
CA ALA A 494 14.94 -36.08 -19.83
C ALA A 494 13.85 -35.70 -18.78
N ASP A 495 13.35 -36.65 -18.03
CA ASP A 495 12.23 -36.45 -17.10
C ASP A 495 12.30 -37.42 -15.92
N GLY A 496 11.47 -37.13 -14.90
CA GLY A 496 11.40 -37.91 -13.68
C GLY A 496 10.86 -39.33 -13.87
N GLU A 497 10.00 -39.58 -14.85
CA GLU A 497 9.48 -40.93 -15.13
C GLU A 497 10.62 -41.84 -15.65
N ALA A 498 11.40 -41.31 -16.56
CA ALA A 498 12.61 -42.02 -17.06
C ALA A 498 13.63 -42.20 -15.94
N ALA A 499 13.84 -41.22 -15.08
CA ALA A 499 14.77 -41.33 -13.94
C ALA A 499 14.35 -42.42 -12.96
N VAL A 500 13.07 -42.46 -12.56
CA VAL A 500 12.53 -43.50 -11.66
C VAL A 500 12.67 -44.88 -12.29
N ARG A 501 12.37 -45.04 -13.58
CA ARG A 501 12.48 -46.31 -14.30
C ARG A 501 13.94 -46.80 -14.34
N LEU A 502 14.87 -45.94 -14.78
CA LEU A 502 16.30 -46.27 -14.84
C LEU A 502 16.87 -46.60 -13.46
N TYR A 503 16.42 -45.89 -12.42
CA TYR A 503 16.85 -46.20 -11.05
C TYR A 503 16.35 -47.58 -10.59
N ALA A 504 15.09 -47.89 -10.85
CA ALA A 504 14.49 -49.19 -10.51
C ALA A 504 15.15 -50.35 -11.24
N GLU A 505 15.49 -50.19 -12.54
CA GLU A 505 16.21 -51.19 -13.34
C GLU A 505 17.62 -51.44 -12.80
N ALA A 506 18.38 -50.38 -12.47
CA ALA A 506 19.70 -50.46 -11.88
C ALA A 506 19.70 -51.10 -10.49
N LEU A 507 18.71 -50.78 -9.66
CA LEU A 507 18.51 -51.36 -8.34
C LEU A 507 18.22 -52.88 -8.44
N ALA A 508 17.34 -53.27 -9.37
CA ALA A 508 17.02 -54.70 -9.63
C ALA A 508 18.21 -55.49 -10.16
N ALA A 509 19.11 -54.84 -10.91
CA ALA A 509 20.38 -55.44 -11.40
C ALA A 509 21.45 -55.56 -10.31
N GLY A 510 21.24 -54.99 -9.10
CA GLY A 510 22.21 -54.95 -8.02
C GLY A 510 23.31 -53.89 -8.20
N GLU A 511 23.14 -52.98 -9.16
CA GLU A 511 24.08 -51.90 -9.47
C GLU A 511 23.40 -50.51 -9.33
N PRO A 512 22.94 -50.13 -8.12
CA PRO A 512 22.26 -48.84 -7.94
C PRO A 512 23.20 -47.67 -8.25
N TYR A 513 22.62 -46.56 -8.69
CA TYR A 513 23.36 -45.33 -8.94
C TYR A 513 24.05 -44.80 -7.67
N ALA A 514 25.25 -44.25 -7.81
CA ALA A 514 26.00 -43.64 -6.72
C ALA A 514 25.31 -42.35 -6.24
N ALA A 515 24.82 -41.55 -7.20
CA ALA A 515 23.97 -40.39 -6.92
C ALA A 515 23.09 -40.07 -8.14
N VAL A 516 22.01 -39.37 -7.91
CA VAL A 516 21.10 -38.85 -8.96
C VAL A 516 21.06 -37.32 -8.85
N LEU A 517 21.53 -36.65 -9.92
CA LEU A 517 21.35 -35.19 -10.08
C LEU A 517 20.05 -34.96 -10.85
N MET A 518 19.12 -34.23 -10.30
CA MET A 518 17.81 -34.03 -10.91
C MET A 518 17.35 -32.56 -10.88
N ASP A 519 16.87 -32.09 -12.02
CA ASP A 519 16.20 -30.79 -12.09
C ASP A 519 14.87 -30.83 -11.34
N LEU A 520 14.62 -29.77 -10.59
CA LEU A 520 13.38 -29.62 -9.81
C LEU A 520 12.16 -29.49 -10.71
N THR A 521 12.27 -28.73 -11.81
CA THR A 521 11.18 -28.34 -12.67
C THR A 521 11.31 -28.94 -14.07
N VAL A 522 10.35 -29.77 -14.46
CA VAL A 522 10.26 -30.35 -15.82
C VAL A 522 8.90 -29.95 -16.40
N PRO A 523 8.82 -29.04 -17.39
CA PRO A 523 7.57 -28.61 -17.99
C PRO A 523 6.81 -29.78 -18.65
N GLY A 524 5.57 -30.02 -18.24
CA GLY A 524 4.71 -31.05 -18.83
C GLY A 524 5.06 -32.50 -18.49
N GLY A 525 6.04 -32.73 -17.59
CA GLY A 525 6.48 -34.06 -17.14
C GLY A 525 6.63 -34.14 -15.62
N MET A 526 7.10 -35.30 -15.14
CA MET A 526 7.41 -35.49 -13.73
C MET A 526 8.69 -34.74 -13.36
N GLY A 527 8.60 -33.74 -12.47
CA GLY A 527 9.73 -32.99 -11.92
C GLY A 527 10.50 -33.74 -10.84
N GLY A 528 11.66 -33.18 -10.45
CA GLY A 528 12.58 -33.79 -9.48
C GLY A 528 11.97 -34.06 -8.11
N LEU A 529 11.06 -33.25 -7.61
CA LEU A 529 10.43 -33.45 -6.30
C LEU A 529 9.53 -34.69 -6.26
N GLU A 530 8.77 -34.96 -7.32
CA GLU A 530 7.94 -36.16 -7.38
C GLU A 530 8.79 -37.40 -7.67
N ALA A 531 9.79 -37.27 -8.56
CA ALA A 531 10.73 -38.33 -8.86
C ALA A 531 11.52 -38.76 -7.61
N SER A 532 11.98 -37.78 -6.80
CA SER A 532 12.72 -38.08 -5.55
C SER A 532 11.89 -38.89 -4.57
N ARG A 533 10.60 -38.54 -4.37
CA ARG A 533 9.69 -39.30 -3.49
C ARG A 533 9.51 -40.73 -3.96
N ARG A 534 9.41 -40.97 -5.28
CA ARG A 534 9.25 -42.30 -5.85
C ARG A 534 10.54 -43.11 -5.73
N ILE A 535 11.71 -42.50 -5.98
CA ILE A 535 13.00 -43.16 -5.83
C ILE A 535 13.26 -43.51 -4.36
N LEU A 536 13.01 -42.61 -3.42
CA LEU A 536 13.15 -42.86 -1.98
C LEU A 536 12.17 -43.92 -1.46
N ALA A 537 11.01 -44.08 -2.07
CA ALA A 537 10.09 -45.18 -1.77
C ALA A 537 10.61 -46.56 -2.26
N LEU A 538 11.42 -46.60 -3.32
CA LEU A 538 12.08 -47.81 -3.82
C LEU A 538 13.36 -48.12 -3.04
N ASP A 539 14.15 -47.11 -2.73
CA ASP A 539 15.41 -47.17 -2.00
C ASP A 539 15.58 -45.97 -1.09
N SER A 540 15.31 -46.16 0.21
CA SER A 540 15.44 -45.13 1.23
C SER A 540 16.87 -44.62 1.43
N THR A 541 17.86 -45.33 0.86
CA THR A 541 19.28 -44.96 0.91
C THR A 541 19.76 -44.25 -0.36
N ALA A 542 18.88 -43.98 -1.32
CA ALA A 542 19.20 -43.26 -2.55
C ALA A 542 19.86 -41.90 -2.28
N CYS A 543 20.89 -41.58 -3.03
CA CYS A 543 21.64 -40.34 -2.90
C CYS A 543 21.16 -39.35 -3.95
N LEU A 544 20.34 -38.39 -3.56
CA LEU A 544 19.69 -37.45 -4.47
C LEU A 544 20.27 -36.05 -4.31
N ILE A 545 20.59 -35.40 -5.44
CA ILE A 545 21.08 -34.03 -5.52
C ILE A 545 20.06 -33.27 -6.34
N VAL A 546 19.46 -32.19 -5.76
CA VAL A 546 18.54 -31.32 -6.48
C VAL A 546 19.32 -30.23 -7.21
N SER A 547 18.96 -29.97 -8.47
CA SER A 547 19.44 -28.83 -9.26
C SER A 547 18.27 -27.92 -9.57
N SER A 548 18.44 -26.58 -9.42
CA SER A 548 17.40 -25.62 -9.75
C SER A 548 18.01 -24.29 -10.15
N GLY A 549 17.39 -23.61 -11.11
CA GLY A 549 17.70 -22.23 -11.47
C GLY A 549 17.31 -21.21 -10.39
N TYR A 550 16.78 -21.69 -9.27
CA TYR A 550 16.20 -20.88 -8.21
C TYR A 550 16.97 -21.09 -6.90
N SER A 551 17.91 -20.23 -6.59
CA SER A 551 18.75 -20.31 -5.38
C SER A 551 17.98 -20.19 -4.05
N HIS A 552 16.76 -19.70 -4.07
CA HIS A 552 15.87 -19.51 -2.90
C HIS A 552 14.57 -20.32 -3.00
N ASP A 553 14.57 -21.44 -3.73
CA ASP A 553 13.44 -22.36 -3.70
C ASP A 553 13.28 -22.94 -2.28
N PRO A 554 12.08 -22.95 -1.68
CA PRO A 554 11.87 -23.60 -0.38
C PRO A 554 12.37 -25.04 -0.35
N VAL A 555 12.27 -25.76 -1.49
CA VAL A 555 12.80 -27.12 -1.62
C VAL A 555 14.33 -27.15 -1.56
N LEU A 556 15.02 -26.08 -2.04
CA LEU A 556 16.49 -26.00 -1.93
C LEU A 556 16.93 -25.63 -0.52
N SER A 557 16.25 -24.69 0.15
CA SER A 557 16.55 -24.29 1.53
C SER A 557 16.28 -25.43 2.52
N GLU A 558 15.26 -26.23 2.29
CA GLU A 558 14.87 -27.40 3.10
C GLU A 558 15.12 -28.73 2.38
N HIS A 559 16.13 -28.79 1.50
CA HIS A 559 16.41 -29.96 0.66
C HIS A 559 16.52 -31.26 1.47
N GLN A 560 17.09 -31.20 2.68
CA GLN A 560 17.21 -32.36 3.56
C GLN A 560 15.85 -32.87 4.04
N ALA A 561 14.88 -31.98 4.32
CA ALA A 561 13.53 -32.36 4.71
C ALA A 561 12.78 -33.07 3.57
N HIS A 562 13.15 -32.77 2.33
CA HIS A 562 12.62 -33.42 1.12
C HIS A 562 13.44 -34.67 0.69
N GLY A 563 14.43 -35.08 1.48
CA GLY A 563 15.23 -36.30 1.25
C GLY A 563 16.40 -36.11 0.27
N PHE A 564 16.73 -34.87 -0.11
CA PHE A 564 17.92 -34.60 -0.91
C PHE A 564 19.17 -34.50 -0.03
N ALA A 565 20.26 -35.16 -0.46
CA ALA A 565 21.55 -35.17 0.22
C ALA A 565 22.42 -33.95 -0.14
N GLY A 566 22.12 -33.27 -1.25
CA GLY A 566 22.82 -32.09 -1.69
C GLY A 566 21.99 -31.23 -2.63
N MET A 567 22.45 -29.99 -2.83
CA MET A 567 21.83 -29.04 -3.75
C MET A 567 22.87 -28.40 -4.67
N LEU A 568 22.45 -28.04 -5.88
CA LEU A 568 23.25 -27.36 -6.89
C LEU A 568 22.41 -26.24 -7.54
N ALA A 569 22.80 -25.00 -7.33
CA ALA A 569 22.10 -23.86 -7.94
C ALA A 569 22.58 -23.63 -9.37
N LYS A 570 21.68 -23.47 -10.33
CA LYS A 570 21.99 -23.02 -11.71
C LYS A 570 22.08 -21.48 -11.75
N PRO A 571 23.03 -20.90 -12.51
CA PRO A 571 24.11 -21.54 -13.27
C PRO A 571 25.24 -22.03 -12.37
N TYR A 572 25.92 -23.11 -12.79
CA TYR A 572 27.03 -23.72 -12.05
C TYR A 572 28.24 -23.98 -12.93
N THR A 573 29.42 -24.00 -12.31
CA THR A 573 30.72 -24.33 -12.92
C THR A 573 31.06 -25.81 -12.75
N VAL A 574 32.08 -26.28 -13.51
CA VAL A 574 32.64 -27.64 -13.34
C VAL A 574 33.13 -27.88 -11.91
N ALA A 575 33.73 -26.85 -11.28
CA ALA A 575 34.27 -26.95 -9.92
C ALA A 575 33.15 -27.16 -8.89
N GLU A 576 32.05 -26.39 -8.99
CA GLU A 576 30.88 -26.46 -8.09
C GLU A 576 30.16 -27.80 -8.22
N LEU A 577 29.86 -28.25 -9.45
CA LEU A 577 29.27 -29.56 -9.70
C LEU A 577 30.11 -30.66 -9.07
N GLY A 578 31.44 -30.64 -9.32
CA GLY A 578 32.37 -31.63 -8.77
C GLY A 578 32.46 -31.58 -7.25
N GLN A 579 32.39 -30.40 -6.64
CA GLN A 579 32.42 -30.25 -5.19
C GLN A 579 31.17 -30.86 -4.55
N VAL A 580 29.97 -30.54 -5.05
CA VAL A 580 28.72 -31.06 -4.53
C VAL A 580 28.66 -32.57 -4.62
N VAL A 581 28.99 -33.15 -5.80
CA VAL A 581 29.01 -34.59 -6.00
C VAL A 581 29.98 -35.28 -5.03
N ARG A 582 31.23 -34.78 -4.92
CA ARG A 582 32.20 -35.33 -3.96
C ARG A 582 31.73 -35.27 -2.51
N THR A 583 31.19 -34.13 -2.09
CA THR A 583 30.70 -33.94 -0.70
C THR A 583 29.61 -34.95 -0.38
N VAL A 584 28.65 -35.10 -1.29
CA VAL A 584 27.50 -35.98 -1.11
C VAL A 584 27.91 -37.47 -1.11
N LEU A 585 28.83 -37.89 -2.00
CA LEU A 585 29.36 -39.24 -2.03
C LEU A 585 30.21 -39.57 -0.78
N ALA A 586 31.05 -38.64 -0.33
CA ALA A 586 31.86 -38.80 0.88
C ALA A 586 31.01 -38.93 2.17
N ALA A 587 29.96 -38.16 2.30
CA ALA A 587 29.06 -38.19 3.46
C ALA A 587 28.36 -39.55 3.66
N ARG A 588 28.22 -40.34 2.59
CA ARG A 588 27.53 -41.65 2.62
C ARG A 588 28.48 -42.86 2.51
N HIS A 589 29.80 -42.68 2.54
CA HIS A 589 30.79 -43.76 2.43
C HIS A 589 30.49 -44.70 1.23
N ILE A 590 30.07 -44.18 0.09
CA ILE A 590 29.82 -44.92 -1.14
C ILE A 590 31.19 -45.10 -1.83
N PRO A 591 31.70 -46.34 -1.93
CA PRO A 591 33.02 -46.62 -2.51
C PRO A 591 33.08 -46.33 -4.01
#